data_bcdb369e480fb8551e77419e39499478
#
_entry.id   bcdb369e480fb8551e77419e39499478
#
_cell.length_a   1.000
_cell.length_b   1.000
_cell.length_c   1.000
_cell.angle_alpha   90.00
_cell.angle_beta   90.00
_cell.angle_gamma   90.00
#
_symmetry.space_group_name_H-M   'P 1'
#
loop_
_entity.id
_entity.type
_entity.pdbx_description
1 polymer ?
#
loop_
_entity_poly.entity_id
_entity_poly.type
_entity_poly.pdbx_seq_one_letter_code
_entity_poly.pdbx_strand_id
1 'polypeptide(L)'
;MLDVYMPMMKSSAIISAGRLGLFEALASGPLSLAALAEKIDSSLRGTTTLVDFLVAIGYLEKRGEAVANTASTQRWFTSAGQVDYTPGLLWTHEAWVMMGSLAETVRKGEPETTLWEAMVEKPHLGPLFSAYMGAFAADLGPDLLKHVPVLPSYRRLLDLGGSHGLHSIRFCQAYPQLSAVIVDMPSALTETGPEIERAQLADRIRLSPGTLQEHDWGTDNDLVFYLSVAHNHSADENRLAIRQIGESMTPGGLLVIHEYLAETSLDPLNAAFRLTLLLETGTQTHRHADYCDWLKAAGFTAIQRIDLEPREKGSLILARQRKTKIPPGNR
;
A
#
# COMPACT_ATOMS: atom_id res chain seq x y z
N MET A 1 6.83 29.33 13.97
CA MET A 1 8.20 28.77 13.80
C MET A 1 8.28 27.34 14.36
N LEU A 2 7.88 27.09 15.60
CA LEU A 2 7.88 25.73 16.17
C LEU A 2 6.98 24.75 15.45
N ASP A 3 5.85 25.19 14.90
CA ASP A 3 4.88 24.36 14.14
C ASP A 3 5.42 23.82 12.81
N VAL A 4 6.51 24.39 12.30
CA VAL A 4 7.21 23.88 11.11
C VAL A 4 8.47 23.13 11.50
N TYR A 5 9.29 23.71 12.37
CA TYR A 5 10.60 23.15 12.74
C TYR A 5 10.48 21.84 13.52
N MET A 6 9.61 21.78 14.53
CA MET A 6 9.48 20.59 15.38
C MET A 6 8.94 19.35 14.62
N PRO A 7 7.87 19.45 13.80
CA PRO A 7 7.45 18.33 12.96
C PRO A 7 8.54 17.85 12.00
N MET A 8 9.28 18.79 11.39
CA MET A 8 10.41 18.45 10.50
C MET A 8 11.50 17.68 11.25
N MET A 9 11.94 18.14 12.42
CA MET A 9 12.95 17.45 13.23
C MET A 9 12.45 16.09 13.72
N LYS A 10 11.18 15.99 14.14
CA LYS A 10 10.56 14.74 14.56
C LYS A 10 10.59 13.70 13.43
N SER A 11 10.10 14.06 12.25
CA SER A 11 10.10 13.17 11.09
C SER A 11 11.52 12.75 10.69
N SER A 12 12.44 13.71 10.61
CA SER A 12 13.84 13.43 10.26
C SER A 12 14.52 12.48 11.26
N ALA A 13 14.30 12.65 12.56
CA ALA A 13 14.87 11.78 13.60
C ALA A 13 14.32 10.35 13.51
N ILE A 14 13.01 10.16 13.31
CA ILE A 14 12.37 8.85 13.19
C ILE A 14 12.86 8.13 11.93
N ILE A 15 12.89 8.81 10.79
CA ILE A 15 13.40 8.29 9.51
C ILE A 15 14.87 7.88 9.66
N SER A 16 15.70 8.73 10.28
CA SER A 16 17.12 8.43 10.52
C SER A 16 17.30 7.22 11.43
N ALA A 17 16.53 7.10 12.49
CA ALA A 17 16.55 5.94 13.37
C ALA A 17 16.21 4.64 12.63
N GLY A 18 15.19 4.65 11.76
CA GLY A 18 14.86 3.51 10.89
C GLY A 18 16.01 3.15 9.95
N ARG A 19 16.59 4.14 9.26
CA ARG A 19 17.73 3.94 8.34
C ARG A 19 18.98 3.41 9.01
N LEU A 20 19.23 3.79 10.25
CA LEU A 20 20.35 3.27 11.06
C LEU A 20 20.04 1.88 11.65
N GLY A 21 18.83 1.34 11.49
CA GLY A 21 18.42 0.10 12.13
C GLY A 21 18.31 0.19 13.66
N LEU A 22 18.16 1.39 14.22
CA LEU A 22 18.19 1.64 15.66
C LEU A 22 17.07 0.90 16.39
N PHE A 23 15.84 0.93 15.85
CA PHE A 23 14.71 0.25 16.46
C PHE A 23 14.88 -1.27 16.43
N GLU A 24 15.34 -1.83 15.32
CA GLU A 24 15.63 -3.26 15.19
C GLU A 24 16.80 -3.70 16.11
N ALA A 25 17.82 -2.86 16.28
CA ALA A 25 18.91 -3.13 17.21
C ALA A 25 18.43 -3.31 18.66
N LEU A 26 17.32 -2.65 19.02
CA LEU A 26 16.68 -2.74 20.34
C LEU A 26 15.55 -3.79 20.41
N ALA A 27 15.25 -4.50 19.33
CA ALA A 27 14.15 -5.46 19.28
C ALA A 27 14.27 -6.60 20.30
N SER A 28 15.51 -7.04 20.57
CA SER A 28 15.79 -8.13 21.52
C SER A 28 15.89 -7.66 22.99
N GLY A 29 15.80 -6.37 23.27
CA GLY A 29 15.83 -5.83 24.62
C GLY A 29 16.69 -4.57 24.78
N PRO A 30 16.77 -4.04 26.01
CA PRO A 30 17.51 -2.80 26.29
C PRO A 30 19.02 -2.93 26.07
N LEU A 31 19.64 -1.87 25.55
CA LEU A 31 21.10 -1.75 25.38
C LEU A 31 21.63 -0.47 26.05
N SER A 32 22.90 -0.50 26.49
CA SER A 32 23.60 0.73 26.84
C SER A 32 23.84 1.58 25.60
N LEU A 33 24.00 2.90 25.74
CA LEU A 33 24.28 3.80 24.61
C LEU A 33 25.54 3.40 23.83
N ALA A 34 26.54 2.92 24.52
CA ALA A 34 27.80 2.45 23.89
C ALA A 34 27.53 1.18 23.03
N ALA A 35 26.84 0.19 23.58
CA ALA A 35 26.50 -1.04 22.86
C ALA A 35 25.57 -0.77 21.67
N LEU A 36 24.61 0.16 21.82
CA LEU A 36 23.74 0.56 20.73
C LEU A 36 24.52 1.27 19.62
N ALA A 37 25.39 2.21 19.96
CA ALA A 37 26.23 2.92 19.00
C ALA A 37 27.11 1.96 18.18
N GLU A 38 27.74 0.99 18.85
CA GLU A 38 28.50 -0.07 18.19
C GLU A 38 27.64 -0.91 17.26
N LYS A 39 26.48 -1.35 17.74
CA LYS A 39 25.56 -2.22 16.99
C LYS A 39 25.01 -1.58 15.72
N ILE A 40 24.80 -0.25 15.71
CA ILE A 40 24.31 0.50 14.53
C ILE A 40 25.43 1.22 13.76
N ASP A 41 26.69 0.88 14.03
CA ASP A 41 27.88 1.47 13.40
C ASP A 41 27.85 3.00 13.39
N SER A 42 27.64 3.60 14.56
CA SER A 42 27.56 5.06 14.68
C SER A 42 28.37 5.62 15.87
N SER A 43 28.62 6.93 15.83
CA SER A 43 29.34 7.57 16.93
C SER A 43 28.51 7.61 18.22
N LEU A 44 29.12 7.36 19.37
CA LEU A 44 28.45 7.44 20.67
C LEU A 44 27.77 8.80 20.87
N ARG A 45 28.42 9.90 20.47
CA ARG A 45 27.86 11.25 20.58
C ARG A 45 26.59 11.41 19.72
N GLY A 46 26.61 10.96 18.46
CA GLY A 46 25.47 11.04 17.57
C GLY A 46 24.32 10.18 18.06
N THR A 47 24.62 8.92 18.45
CA THR A 47 23.62 8.00 19.01
C THR A 47 22.98 8.56 20.26
N THR A 48 23.77 9.11 21.21
CA THR A 48 23.24 9.72 22.43
C THR A 48 22.28 10.87 22.11
N THR A 49 22.68 11.78 21.21
CA THR A 49 21.85 12.94 20.84
C THR A 49 20.54 12.51 20.17
N LEU A 50 20.58 11.54 19.26
CA LEU A 50 19.39 11.00 18.60
C LEU A 50 18.46 10.29 19.59
N VAL A 51 19.04 9.44 20.46
CA VAL A 51 18.30 8.71 21.50
C VAL A 51 17.61 9.66 22.48
N ASP A 52 18.30 10.69 22.97
CA ASP A 52 17.70 11.67 23.88
C ASP A 52 16.48 12.35 23.25
N PHE A 53 16.53 12.68 21.96
CA PHE A 53 15.40 13.24 21.25
C PHE A 53 14.27 12.21 21.05
N LEU A 54 14.58 10.97 20.67
CA LEU A 54 13.59 9.90 20.49
C LEU A 54 12.90 9.52 21.80
N VAL A 55 13.63 9.60 22.95
CA VAL A 55 13.03 9.45 24.29
C VAL A 55 12.07 10.61 24.57
N ALA A 56 12.51 11.83 24.30
CA ALA A 56 11.69 13.03 24.55
C ALA A 56 10.37 13.05 23.75
N ILE A 57 10.36 12.43 22.56
CA ILE A 57 9.17 12.35 21.71
C ILE A 57 8.43 11.00 21.82
N GLY A 58 8.82 10.11 22.75
CA GLY A 58 8.07 8.91 23.13
C GLY A 58 8.25 7.68 22.22
N TYR A 59 9.32 7.63 21.42
CA TYR A 59 9.66 6.43 20.63
C TYR A 59 10.56 5.46 21.40
N LEU A 60 11.41 5.98 22.27
CA LEU A 60 12.27 5.20 23.15
C LEU A 60 11.99 5.52 24.61
N GLU A 61 12.43 4.63 25.49
CA GLU A 61 12.37 4.82 26.94
C GLU A 61 13.71 4.49 27.61
N LYS A 62 14.03 5.20 28.71
CA LYS A 62 15.21 4.89 29.53
C LYS A 62 14.86 3.78 30.54
N ARG A 63 15.74 2.79 30.68
CA ARG A 63 15.67 1.72 31.68
C ARG A 63 16.99 1.67 32.46
N GLY A 64 17.10 2.50 33.49
CA GLY A 64 18.39 2.74 34.18
C GLY A 64 19.40 3.38 33.23
N GLU A 65 20.57 2.76 33.08
CA GLU A 65 21.62 3.18 32.15
C GLU A 65 21.42 2.67 30.72
N ALA A 66 20.37 1.90 30.47
CA ALA A 66 20.03 1.35 29.16
C ALA A 66 18.87 2.11 28.51
N VAL A 67 18.72 1.92 27.21
CA VAL A 67 17.61 2.43 26.39
C VAL A 67 16.87 1.26 25.74
N ALA A 68 15.57 1.38 25.57
CA ALA A 68 14.71 0.39 24.95
C ALA A 68 13.68 1.04 24.03
N ASN A 69 13.13 0.26 23.09
CA ASN A 69 11.93 0.64 22.37
C ASN A 69 10.76 0.78 23.35
N THR A 70 9.88 1.76 23.11
CA THR A 70 8.54 1.72 23.75
C THR A 70 7.72 0.57 23.20
N ALA A 71 6.64 0.18 23.88
CA ALA A 71 5.74 -0.87 23.41
C ALA A 71 5.18 -0.59 21.99
N SER A 72 4.86 0.68 21.70
CA SER A 72 4.42 1.11 20.38
C SER A 72 5.51 0.95 19.33
N THR A 73 6.73 1.42 19.60
CA THR A 73 7.87 1.31 18.68
C THR A 73 8.21 -0.16 18.42
N GLN A 74 8.23 -1.00 19.46
CA GLN A 74 8.47 -2.43 19.34
C GLN A 74 7.43 -3.12 18.44
N ARG A 75 6.16 -2.70 18.54
CA ARG A 75 5.06 -3.26 17.76
C ARG A 75 5.13 -2.92 16.29
N TRP A 76 5.55 -1.69 15.95
CA TRP A 76 5.41 -1.14 14.60
C TRP A 76 6.71 -1.03 13.80
N PHE A 77 7.86 -0.97 14.46
CA PHE A 77 9.15 -0.67 13.82
C PHE A 77 10.22 -1.73 14.08
N THR A 78 9.78 -2.97 14.33
CA THR A 78 10.70 -4.12 14.45
C THR A 78 10.13 -5.34 13.74
N SER A 79 11.01 -6.21 13.26
CA SER A 79 10.63 -7.49 12.65
C SER A 79 9.93 -8.46 13.62
N ALA A 80 10.14 -8.27 14.93
CA ALA A 80 9.44 -9.01 15.99
C ALA A 80 8.05 -8.44 16.32
N GLY A 81 7.66 -7.34 15.68
CA GLY A 81 6.38 -6.68 15.88
C GLY A 81 5.20 -7.37 15.19
N GLN A 82 4.00 -6.85 15.42
CA GLN A 82 2.79 -7.36 14.77
C GLN A 82 2.74 -7.02 13.28
N VAL A 83 3.25 -5.84 12.92
CA VAL A 83 3.41 -5.35 11.55
C VAL A 83 4.71 -4.58 11.51
N ASP A 84 5.62 -4.98 10.63
CA ASP A 84 6.89 -4.28 10.45
C ASP A 84 6.72 -3.11 9.47
N TYR A 85 6.63 -1.89 9.99
CA TYR A 85 6.63 -0.64 9.21
C TYR A 85 8.04 -0.08 8.93
N THR A 86 9.11 -0.82 9.21
CA THR A 86 10.48 -0.40 8.88
C THR A 86 10.63 -0.06 7.40
N PRO A 87 10.09 -0.84 6.43
CA PRO A 87 10.10 -0.46 5.02
C PRO A 87 9.45 0.90 4.76
N GLY A 88 8.38 1.23 5.52
CA GLY A 88 7.73 2.54 5.46
C GLY A 88 8.65 3.69 5.86
N LEU A 89 9.49 3.52 6.87
CA LEU A 89 10.48 4.54 7.25
C LEU A 89 11.54 4.73 6.16
N LEU A 90 11.98 3.65 5.52
CA LEU A 90 12.94 3.70 4.42
C LEU A 90 12.31 4.39 3.20
N TRP A 91 11.08 4.03 2.84
CA TRP A 91 10.32 4.70 1.78
C TRP A 91 10.09 6.17 2.09
N THR A 92 9.74 6.52 3.33
CA THR A 92 9.50 7.92 3.74
C THR A 92 10.75 8.78 3.55
N HIS A 93 11.97 8.21 3.60
CA HIS A 93 13.19 8.92 3.26
C HIS A 93 13.19 9.34 1.78
N GLU A 94 12.85 8.44 0.87
CA GLU A 94 12.78 8.73 -0.56
C GLU A 94 11.67 9.75 -0.86
N ALA A 95 10.49 9.58 -0.24
CA ALA A 95 9.40 10.55 -0.32
C ALA A 95 9.81 11.94 0.21
N TRP A 96 10.62 12.00 1.28
CA TRP A 96 11.15 13.26 1.80
C TRP A 96 11.99 14.01 0.78
N VAL A 97 12.81 13.30 0.02
CA VAL A 97 13.60 13.91 -1.07
C VAL A 97 12.68 14.45 -2.16
N MET A 98 11.64 13.71 -2.54
CA MET A 98 10.64 14.16 -3.52
C MET A 98 9.86 15.40 -3.04
N MET A 99 9.56 15.51 -1.74
CA MET A 99 8.87 16.68 -1.18
C MET A 99 9.60 18.01 -1.41
N GLY A 100 10.90 17.97 -1.70
CA GLY A 100 11.67 19.17 -2.06
C GLY A 100 11.16 19.86 -3.33
N SER A 101 10.51 19.13 -4.24
CA SER A 101 9.94 19.65 -5.49
C SER A 101 8.49 20.15 -5.36
N LEU A 102 7.84 20.03 -4.19
CA LEU A 102 6.41 20.29 -4.00
C LEU A 102 5.99 21.68 -4.50
N ALA A 103 6.76 22.72 -4.24
CA ALA A 103 6.42 24.09 -4.67
C ALA A 103 6.37 24.20 -6.20
N GLU A 104 7.26 23.53 -6.89
CA GLU A 104 7.29 23.51 -8.36
C GLU A 104 6.16 22.65 -8.93
N THR A 105 5.92 21.49 -8.34
CA THR A 105 4.79 20.62 -8.68
C THR A 105 3.44 21.35 -8.54
N VAL A 106 3.24 22.09 -7.46
CA VAL A 106 2.02 22.91 -7.27
C VAL A 106 1.92 24.00 -8.32
N ARG A 107 3.03 24.63 -8.71
CA ARG A 107 3.05 25.68 -9.74
C ARG A 107 2.70 25.14 -11.14
N LYS A 108 3.18 23.94 -11.48
CA LYS A 108 2.95 23.28 -12.77
C LYS A 108 1.63 22.53 -12.83
N GLY A 109 1.13 22.03 -11.67
CA GLY A 109 -0.03 21.15 -11.55
C GLY A 109 0.32 19.67 -11.76
N GLU A 110 1.60 19.34 -12.00
CA GLU A 110 2.10 17.98 -12.23
C GLU A 110 3.57 17.88 -11.80
N PRO A 111 4.09 16.68 -11.46
CA PRO A 111 5.50 16.49 -11.14
C PRO A 111 6.35 16.59 -12.43
N GLU A 112 7.62 16.95 -12.28
CA GLU A 112 8.57 16.94 -13.40
C GLU A 112 8.95 15.49 -13.82
N THR A 113 9.00 14.60 -12.85
CA THR A 113 9.25 13.17 -13.02
C THR A 113 8.28 12.42 -12.12
N THR A 114 7.50 11.54 -12.68
CA THR A 114 6.57 10.71 -11.91
C THR A 114 7.32 9.64 -11.11
N LEU A 115 6.68 9.12 -10.06
CA LEU A 115 7.20 7.99 -9.28
C LEU A 115 7.55 6.79 -10.16
N TRP A 116 6.72 6.52 -11.17
CA TRP A 116 6.92 5.39 -12.09
C TRP A 116 8.16 5.58 -12.97
N GLU A 117 8.39 6.77 -13.47
CA GLU A 117 9.60 7.13 -14.22
C GLU A 117 10.83 7.08 -13.30
N ALA A 118 10.72 7.61 -12.07
CA ALA A 118 11.80 7.54 -11.10
C ALA A 118 12.19 6.09 -10.74
N MET A 119 11.23 5.16 -10.68
CA MET A 119 11.50 3.73 -10.45
C MET A 119 12.24 3.07 -11.63
N VAL A 120 12.03 3.53 -12.86
CA VAL A 120 12.82 3.08 -14.03
C VAL A 120 14.27 3.57 -13.94
N GLU A 121 14.46 4.81 -13.53
CA GLU A 121 15.81 5.41 -13.38
C GLU A 121 16.56 4.86 -12.14
N LYS A 122 15.82 4.54 -11.08
CA LYS A 122 16.34 4.07 -9.80
C LYS A 122 15.68 2.73 -9.43
N PRO A 123 16.15 1.60 -9.96
CA PRO A 123 15.49 0.30 -9.80
C PRO A 123 15.30 -0.17 -8.34
N HIS A 124 16.11 0.33 -7.39
CA HIS A 124 15.97 0.01 -5.96
C HIS A 124 14.68 0.56 -5.34
N LEU A 125 14.04 1.55 -5.94
CA LEU A 125 12.79 2.13 -5.43
C LEU A 125 11.61 1.16 -5.54
N GLY A 126 11.54 0.35 -6.59
CA GLY A 126 10.44 -0.60 -6.81
C GLY A 126 10.27 -1.60 -5.66
N PRO A 127 11.29 -2.40 -5.31
CA PRO A 127 11.23 -3.32 -4.17
C PRO A 127 10.95 -2.61 -2.84
N LEU A 128 11.53 -1.42 -2.63
CA LEU A 128 11.32 -0.64 -1.41
C LEU A 128 9.87 -0.16 -1.29
N PHE A 129 9.29 0.35 -2.37
CA PHE A 129 7.89 0.75 -2.44
C PHE A 129 6.95 -0.45 -2.24
N SER A 130 7.24 -1.59 -2.88
CA SER A 130 6.47 -2.83 -2.71
C SER A 130 6.48 -3.30 -1.25
N ALA A 131 7.63 -3.28 -0.57
CA ALA A 131 7.75 -3.61 0.84
C ALA A 131 6.96 -2.63 1.75
N TYR A 132 6.99 -1.33 1.43
CA TYR A 132 6.20 -0.32 2.11
C TYR A 132 4.69 -0.57 1.95
N MET A 133 4.23 -0.83 0.73
CA MET A 133 2.82 -1.18 0.46
C MET A 133 2.43 -2.51 1.13
N GLY A 134 3.36 -3.46 1.24
CA GLY A 134 3.17 -4.71 1.97
C GLY A 134 2.85 -4.50 3.46
N ALA A 135 3.45 -3.52 4.10
CA ALA A 135 3.15 -3.17 5.49
C ALA A 135 1.69 -2.66 5.64
N PHE A 136 1.20 -1.83 4.72
CA PHE A 136 -0.22 -1.44 4.69
C PHE A 136 -1.13 -2.63 4.41
N ALA A 137 -0.75 -3.50 3.47
CA ALA A 137 -1.51 -4.71 3.17
C ALA A 137 -1.63 -5.66 4.37
N ALA A 138 -0.60 -5.73 5.21
CA ALA A 138 -0.64 -6.51 6.44
C ALA A 138 -1.72 -6.00 7.41
N ASP A 139 -1.89 -4.69 7.53
CA ASP A 139 -2.91 -4.05 8.36
C ASP A 139 -4.32 -4.12 7.74
N LEU A 140 -4.45 -3.94 6.42
CA LEU A 140 -5.73 -4.00 5.69
C LEU A 140 -6.28 -5.41 5.54
N GLY A 141 -5.43 -6.42 5.47
CA GLY A 141 -5.82 -7.79 5.13
C GLY A 141 -6.90 -8.42 6.02
N PRO A 142 -6.88 -8.25 7.37
CA PRO A 142 -7.97 -8.71 8.23
C PRO A 142 -9.33 -8.09 7.89
N ASP A 143 -9.36 -6.81 7.53
CA ASP A 143 -10.59 -6.12 7.15
C ASP A 143 -11.12 -6.65 5.81
N LEU A 144 -10.25 -6.94 4.84
CA LEU A 144 -10.65 -7.59 3.58
C LEU A 144 -11.28 -8.96 3.84
N LEU A 145 -10.64 -9.82 4.65
CA LEU A 145 -11.21 -11.14 4.98
C LEU A 145 -12.56 -11.03 5.69
N LYS A 146 -12.74 -10.02 6.52
CA LYS A 146 -13.99 -9.78 7.25
C LYS A 146 -15.13 -9.31 6.33
N HIS A 147 -14.82 -8.46 5.36
CA HIS A 147 -15.84 -7.74 4.60
C HIS A 147 -16.07 -8.28 3.18
N VAL A 148 -15.12 -9.04 2.61
CA VAL A 148 -15.23 -9.58 1.25
C VAL A 148 -15.89 -10.97 1.27
N PRO A 149 -17.14 -11.09 0.79
CA PRO A 149 -17.86 -12.36 0.80
C PRO A 149 -17.41 -13.27 -0.36
N VAL A 150 -16.53 -14.23 -0.07
CA VAL A 150 -16.09 -15.26 -1.03
C VAL A 150 -17.09 -16.41 -1.05
N LEU A 151 -17.72 -16.64 -2.21
CA LEU A 151 -18.66 -17.75 -2.35
C LEU A 151 -17.93 -19.09 -2.51
N PRO A 152 -18.54 -20.22 -2.05
CA PRO A 152 -17.93 -21.55 -2.21
C PRO A 152 -17.68 -21.96 -3.67
N SER A 153 -18.38 -21.34 -4.60
CA SER A 153 -18.21 -21.56 -6.06
C SER A 153 -17.05 -20.80 -6.67
N TYR A 154 -16.48 -19.80 -5.98
CA TYR A 154 -15.37 -19.00 -6.51
C TYR A 154 -14.12 -19.83 -6.62
N ARG A 155 -13.40 -19.72 -7.74
CA ARG A 155 -12.16 -20.44 -8.06
C ARG A 155 -11.03 -19.52 -8.46
N ARG A 156 -11.33 -18.38 -9.09
CA ARG A 156 -10.33 -17.53 -9.71
C ARG A 156 -10.38 -16.11 -9.12
N LEU A 157 -9.27 -15.72 -8.51
CA LEU A 157 -8.97 -14.36 -8.08
C LEU A 157 -8.03 -13.72 -9.11
N LEU A 158 -8.39 -12.54 -9.60
CA LEU A 158 -7.51 -11.65 -10.34
C LEU A 158 -7.16 -10.47 -9.43
N ASP A 159 -5.87 -10.26 -9.19
CA ASP A 159 -5.34 -9.19 -8.33
C ASP A 159 -4.58 -8.17 -9.20
N LEU A 160 -5.23 -7.05 -9.49
CA LEU A 160 -4.72 -6.01 -10.37
C LEU A 160 -3.94 -4.98 -9.56
N GLY A 161 -2.66 -4.80 -9.87
CA GLY A 161 -1.74 -3.99 -9.08
C GLY A 161 -1.39 -4.65 -7.75
N GLY A 162 -1.35 -5.99 -7.72
CA GLY A 162 -1.19 -6.76 -6.48
C GLY A 162 0.21 -6.77 -5.88
N SER A 163 1.21 -6.20 -6.56
CA SER A 163 2.59 -5.95 -6.11
C SER A 163 3.13 -7.03 -5.16
N HIS A 164 3.17 -6.75 -3.87
CA HIS A 164 3.65 -7.61 -2.78
C HIS A 164 2.94 -8.97 -2.64
N GLY A 165 1.79 -9.20 -3.28
CA GLY A 165 1.04 -10.47 -3.29
C GLY A 165 0.32 -10.86 -1.99
N LEU A 166 0.47 -10.10 -0.89
CA LEU A 166 -0.02 -10.49 0.44
C LEU A 166 -1.53 -10.67 0.51
N HIS A 167 -2.32 -9.90 -0.25
CA HIS A 167 -3.76 -10.07 -0.29
C HIS A 167 -4.14 -11.38 -0.97
N SER A 168 -3.58 -11.67 -2.13
CA SER A 168 -3.77 -12.94 -2.85
C SER A 168 -3.32 -14.15 -2.04
N ILE A 169 -2.14 -14.08 -1.39
CA ILE A 169 -1.63 -15.12 -0.49
C ILE A 169 -2.64 -15.38 0.64
N ARG A 170 -3.08 -14.33 1.34
CA ARG A 170 -4.00 -14.44 2.47
C ARG A 170 -5.36 -15.01 2.07
N PHE A 171 -5.89 -14.62 0.92
CA PHE A 171 -7.15 -15.16 0.43
C PHE A 171 -7.02 -16.61 -0.04
N CYS A 172 -5.95 -16.99 -0.72
CA CYS A 172 -5.69 -18.36 -1.08
C CYS A 172 -5.45 -19.27 0.15
N GLN A 173 -4.87 -18.76 1.24
CA GLN A 173 -4.76 -19.48 2.50
C GLN A 173 -6.13 -19.68 3.17
N ALA A 174 -6.94 -18.63 3.23
CA ALA A 174 -8.26 -18.66 3.87
C ALA A 174 -9.29 -19.49 3.05
N TYR A 175 -9.15 -19.52 1.73
CA TYR A 175 -10.06 -20.19 0.81
C TYR A 175 -9.31 -21.20 -0.06
N PRO A 176 -9.19 -22.47 0.37
CA PRO A 176 -8.39 -23.50 -0.32
C PRO A 176 -8.78 -23.74 -1.78
N GLN A 177 -10.03 -23.42 -2.16
CA GLN A 177 -10.53 -23.58 -3.54
C GLN A 177 -10.11 -22.45 -4.49
N LEU A 178 -9.56 -21.33 -3.98
CA LEU A 178 -9.11 -20.21 -4.81
C LEU A 178 -7.73 -20.45 -5.39
N SER A 179 -7.55 -20.07 -6.63
CA SER A 179 -6.26 -19.75 -7.25
C SER A 179 -6.22 -18.28 -7.63
N ALA A 180 -5.05 -17.68 -7.71
CA ALA A 180 -4.90 -16.27 -8.01
C ALA A 180 -3.95 -16.01 -9.18
N VAL A 181 -4.21 -14.93 -9.91
CA VAL A 181 -3.28 -14.32 -10.86
C VAL A 181 -3.02 -12.90 -10.37
N ILE A 182 -1.76 -12.57 -10.14
CA ILE A 182 -1.33 -11.22 -9.74
C ILE A 182 -0.73 -10.54 -10.96
N VAL A 183 -1.31 -9.41 -11.34
CA VAL A 183 -0.85 -8.58 -12.46
C VAL A 183 -0.23 -7.31 -11.89
N ASP A 184 1.04 -7.05 -12.23
CA ASP A 184 1.72 -5.80 -11.89
C ASP A 184 2.97 -5.63 -12.76
N MET A 185 3.60 -4.46 -12.69
CA MET A 185 4.86 -4.20 -13.37
C MET A 185 5.97 -5.17 -12.90
N PRO A 186 6.89 -5.58 -13.80
CA PRO A 186 7.96 -6.53 -13.43
C PRO A 186 8.75 -6.10 -12.19
N SER A 187 9.05 -4.81 -12.03
CA SER A 187 9.77 -4.26 -10.88
C SER A 187 9.01 -4.41 -9.56
N ALA A 188 7.68 -4.32 -9.59
CA ALA A 188 6.83 -4.48 -8.41
C ALA A 188 6.69 -5.94 -7.96
N LEU A 189 6.92 -6.90 -8.86
CA LEU A 189 6.78 -8.35 -8.60
C LEU A 189 8.08 -9.03 -8.17
N THR A 190 9.19 -8.31 -8.05
CA THR A 190 10.53 -8.88 -7.80
C THR A 190 10.56 -9.76 -6.55
N GLU A 191 9.96 -9.31 -5.46
CA GLU A 191 9.96 -10.02 -4.17
C GLU A 191 8.72 -10.91 -3.98
N THR A 192 7.74 -10.83 -4.88
CA THR A 192 6.45 -11.51 -4.73
C THR A 192 6.56 -13.02 -4.91
N GLY A 193 7.40 -13.48 -5.84
CA GLY A 193 7.66 -14.91 -6.07
C GLY A 193 8.17 -15.62 -4.82
N PRO A 194 9.25 -15.17 -4.19
CA PRO A 194 9.74 -15.69 -2.91
C PRO A 194 8.70 -15.72 -1.79
N GLU A 195 7.82 -14.71 -1.69
CA GLU A 195 6.72 -14.70 -0.71
C GLU A 195 5.68 -15.80 -0.98
N ILE A 196 5.31 -16.00 -2.24
CA ILE A 196 4.40 -17.08 -2.66
C ILE A 196 4.99 -18.46 -2.35
N GLU A 197 6.28 -18.67 -2.62
CA GLU A 197 6.99 -19.92 -2.30
C GLU A 197 7.02 -20.15 -0.78
N ARG A 198 7.35 -19.12 0.01
CA ARG A 198 7.36 -19.18 1.47
C ARG A 198 6.00 -19.51 2.05
N ALA A 199 4.93 -19.02 1.41
CA ALA A 199 3.54 -19.35 1.74
C ALA A 199 3.09 -20.75 1.26
N GLN A 200 3.92 -21.48 0.50
CA GLN A 200 3.61 -22.79 -0.12
C GLN A 200 2.39 -22.72 -1.06
N LEU A 201 2.30 -21.66 -1.88
CA LEU A 201 1.17 -21.40 -2.78
C LEU A 201 1.61 -21.30 -4.27
N ALA A 202 2.80 -21.74 -4.62
CA ALA A 202 3.34 -21.64 -5.97
C ALA A 202 2.52 -22.40 -7.04
N ASP A 203 1.77 -23.41 -6.63
CA ASP A 203 0.84 -24.18 -7.48
C ASP A 203 -0.53 -23.48 -7.67
N ARG A 204 -0.83 -22.46 -6.86
CA ARG A 204 -2.14 -21.78 -6.84
C ARG A 204 -2.08 -20.30 -7.16
N ILE A 205 -0.91 -19.66 -7.04
CA ILE A 205 -0.74 -18.24 -7.34
C ILE A 205 0.27 -18.07 -8.45
N ARG A 206 -0.13 -17.41 -9.54
CA ARG A 206 0.70 -17.11 -10.69
C ARG A 206 0.96 -15.61 -10.79
N LEU A 207 2.20 -15.21 -11.03
CA LEU A 207 2.57 -13.86 -11.41
C LEU A 207 2.39 -13.66 -12.90
N SER A 208 1.91 -12.48 -13.28
CA SER A 208 1.67 -12.10 -14.67
C SER A 208 2.21 -10.66 -14.88
N PRO A 209 3.52 -10.53 -15.16
CA PRO A 209 4.15 -9.23 -15.34
C PRO A 209 3.56 -8.49 -16.53
N GLY A 210 3.19 -7.20 -16.35
CA GLY A 210 2.64 -6.33 -17.39
C GLY A 210 1.98 -5.10 -16.83
N THR A 211 1.59 -4.17 -17.71
CA THR A 211 0.79 -3.01 -17.34
C THR A 211 -0.69 -3.36 -17.36
N LEU A 212 -1.50 -2.62 -16.63
CA LEU A 212 -2.96 -2.84 -16.61
C LEU A 212 -3.60 -2.58 -17.99
N GLN A 213 -3.01 -1.68 -18.79
CA GLN A 213 -3.54 -1.28 -20.09
C GLN A 213 -3.29 -2.30 -21.20
N GLU A 214 -2.21 -3.07 -21.09
CA GLU A 214 -1.71 -3.93 -22.18
C GLU A 214 -1.90 -5.43 -21.90
N HIS A 215 -2.43 -5.77 -20.73
CA HIS A 215 -2.47 -7.15 -20.26
C HIS A 215 -3.78 -7.86 -20.58
N ASP A 216 -3.69 -9.13 -21.01
CA ASP A 216 -4.83 -10.03 -21.07
C ASP A 216 -5.13 -10.57 -19.67
N TRP A 217 -6.20 -10.09 -19.07
CA TRP A 217 -6.64 -10.52 -17.73
C TRP A 217 -7.37 -11.86 -17.74
N GLY A 218 -7.47 -12.49 -18.90
CA GLY A 218 -8.25 -13.72 -19.10
C GLY A 218 -9.74 -13.49 -18.96
N THR A 219 -10.47 -14.58 -18.82
CA THR A 219 -11.91 -14.60 -18.60
C THR A 219 -12.23 -15.47 -17.39
N ASP A 220 -13.49 -15.41 -16.95
CA ASP A 220 -14.01 -16.27 -15.88
C ASP A 220 -13.38 -15.99 -14.49
N ASN A 221 -13.02 -14.73 -14.21
CA ASN A 221 -12.61 -14.29 -12.89
C ASN A 221 -13.84 -14.14 -11.97
N ASP A 222 -13.84 -14.88 -10.85
CA ASP A 222 -14.94 -14.88 -9.89
C ASP A 222 -14.83 -13.73 -8.88
N LEU A 223 -13.57 -13.40 -8.54
CA LEU A 223 -13.21 -12.34 -7.62
C LEU A 223 -12.11 -11.49 -8.27
N VAL A 224 -12.28 -10.18 -8.27
CA VAL A 224 -11.27 -9.25 -8.76
C VAL A 224 -10.94 -8.25 -7.66
N PHE A 225 -9.65 -8.08 -7.42
CA PHE A 225 -9.10 -7.03 -6.55
C PHE A 225 -8.56 -5.88 -7.40
N TYR A 226 -8.95 -4.67 -7.03
CA TYR A 226 -8.42 -3.40 -7.55
C TYR A 226 -8.19 -2.49 -6.34
N LEU A 227 -7.13 -2.82 -5.57
CA LEU A 227 -6.91 -2.31 -4.22
C LEU A 227 -5.79 -1.27 -4.22
N SER A 228 -6.11 -0.03 -3.89
CA SER A 228 -5.15 1.11 -3.84
C SER A 228 -4.42 1.33 -5.17
N VAL A 229 -5.14 1.21 -6.26
CA VAL A 229 -4.60 1.35 -7.64
C VAL A 229 -5.30 2.48 -8.39
N ALA A 230 -6.63 2.63 -8.22
CA ALA A 230 -7.42 3.55 -9.02
C ALA A 230 -6.99 5.03 -8.86
N HIS A 231 -6.48 5.40 -7.71
CA HIS A 231 -5.95 6.76 -7.48
C HIS A 231 -4.69 7.09 -8.31
N ASN A 232 -4.01 6.09 -8.88
CA ASN A 232 -2.87 6.27 -9.77
C ASN A 232 -3.28 6.50 -11.23
N HIS A 233 -4.57 6.51 -11.51
CA HIS A 233 -5.14 6.61 -12.85
C HIS A 233 -6.13 7.77 -12.96
N SER A 234 -6.21 8.34 -14.15
CA SER A 234 -7.22 9.35 -14.51
C SER A 234 -8.63 8.73 -14.49
N ALA A 235 -9.65 9.59 -14.53
CA ALA A 235 -11.05 9.14 -14.61
C ALA A 235 -11.33 8.31 -15.86
N ASP A 236 -10.69 8.64 -16.99
CA ASP A 236 -10.90 7.92 -18.25
C ASP A 236 -10.22 6.55 -18.24
N GLU A 237 -9.02 6.45 -17.69
CA GLU A 237 -8.32 5.17 -17.49
C GLU A 237 -9.08 4.26 -16.53
N ASN A 238 -9.58 4.78 -15.41
CA ASN A 238 -10.41 4.01 -14.48
C ASN A 238 -11.70 3.52 -15.12
N ARG A 239 -12.34 4.36 -15.93
CA ARG A 239 -13.55 3.98 -16.67
C ARG A 239 -13.27 2.83 -17.64
N LEU A 240 -12.14 2.87 -18.32
CA LEU A 240 -11.68 1.80 -19.21
C LEU A 240 -11.35 0.53 -18.40
N ALA A 241 -10.56 0.63 -17.35
CA ALA A 241 -10.15 -0.50 -16.50
C ALA A 241 -11.37 -1.22 -15.89
N ILE A 242 -12.32 -0.47 -15.31
CA ILE A 242 -13.53 -1.05 -14.71
C ILE A 242 -14.40 -1.76 -15.76
N ARG A 243 -14.47 -1.24 -16.99
CA ARG A 243 -15.14 -1.92 -18.11
C ARG A 243 -14.45 -3.25 -18.44
N GLN A 244 -13.14 -3.26 -18.63
CA GLN A 244 -12.35 -4.46 -18.93
C GLN A 244 -12.44 -5.48 -17.78
N ILE A 245 -12.42 -5.04 -16.51
CA ILE A 245 -12.69 -5.90 -15.36
C ILE A 245 -14.05 -6.61 -15.54
N GLY A 246 -15.11 -5.84 -15.82
CA GLY A 246 -16.44 -6.43 -16.03
C GLY A 246 -16.48 -7.46 -17.15
N GLU A 247 -15.75 -7.22 -18.25
CA GLU A 247 -15.65 -8.14 -19.38
C GLU A 247 -14.88 -9.43 -19.03
N SER A 248 -13.90 -9.36 -18.12
CA SER A 248 -13.11 -10.50 -17.67
C SER A 248 -13.79 -11.37 -16.62
N MET A 249 -14.90 -10.91 -16.02
CA MET A 249 -15.52 -11.58 -14.87
C MET A 249 -16.62 -12.56 -15.26
N THR A 250 -16.80 -13.57 -14.40
CA THR A 250 -17.98 -14.46 -14.46
C THR A 250 -19.25 -13.70 -14.08
N PRO A 251 -20.43 -14.09 -14.62
CA PRO A 251 -21.70 -13.58 -14.16
C PRO A 251 -21.92 -13.82 -12.65
N GLY A 252 -22.14 -12.75 -11.88
CA GLY A 252 -22.28 -12.81 -10.43
C GLY A 252 -20.96 -12.73 -9.66
N GLY A 253 -19.83 -12.61 -10.35
CA GLY A 253 -18.51 -12.36 -9.76
C GLY A 253 -18.47 -11.07 -8.94
N LEU A 254 -17.50 -10.95 -8.06
CA LEU A 254 -17.34 -9.83 -7.13
C LEU A 254 -16.09 -9.02 -7.47
N LEU A 255 -16.26 -7.73 -7.74
CA LEU A 255 -15.19 -6.74 -7.77
C LEU A 255 -15.08 -6.09 -6.40
N VAL A 256 -13.85 -5.99 -5.89
CA VAL A 256 -13.49 -5.29 -4.66
C VAL A 256 -12.52 -4.18 -5.00
N ILE A 257 -12.90 -2.95 -4.72
CA ILE A 257 -12.05 -1.77 -4.83
C ILE A 257 -11.74 -1.27 -3.42
N HIS A 258 -10.50 -0.94 -3.13
CA HIS A 258 -10.11 -0.25 -1.91
C HIS A 258 -9.53 1.11 -2.28
N GLU A 259 -10.06 2.19 -1.66
CA GLU A 259 -9.60 3.54 -1.97
C GLU A 259 -9.82 4.56 -0.85
N TYR A 260 -9.06 5.65 -0.94
CA TYR A 260 -9.27 6.88 -0.19
C TYR A 260 -10.14 7.82 -1.03
N LEU A 261 -11.40 7.99 -0.64
CA LEU A 261 -12.39 8.69 -1.45
C LEU A 261 -12.31 10.23 -1.28
N ALA A 262 -12.56 10.95 -2.37
CA ALA A 262 -12.43 12.41 -2.41
C ALA A 262 -13.43 13.17 -1.50
N GLU A 263 -14.56 12.56 -1.11
CA GLU A 263 -15.54 13.17 -0.20
C GLU A 263 -15.01 13.41 1.21
N THR A 264 -13.98 12.67 1.60
CA THR A 264 -13.34 12.84 2.90
C THR A 264 -12.24 13.91 2.88
N SER A 265 -12.24 14.76 1.86
CA SER A 265 -11.17 15.70 1.51
C SER A 265 -10.85 16.78 2.56
N LEU A 266 -11.72 16.99 3.55
CA LEU A 266 -11.47 17.91 4.67
C LEU A 266 -10.72 17.24 5.83
N ASP A 267 -10.56 15.92 5.83
CA ASP A 267 -9.69 15.22 6.74
C ASP A 267 -8.22 15.53 6.39
N PRO A 268 -7.39 15.97 7.36
CA PRO A 268 -5.99 16.30 7.10
C PRO A 268 -5.19 15.17 6.46
N LEU A 269 -5.42 13.92 6.84
CA LEU A 269 -4.71 12.77 6.27
C LEU A 269 -5.07 12.56 4.80
N ASN A 270 -6.37 12.62 4.46
CA ASN A 270 -6.84 12.49 3.10
C ASN A 270 -6.35 13.65 2.20
N ALA A 271 -6.34 14.87 2.75
CA ALA A 271 -5.77 16.03 2.06
C ALA A 271 -4.26 15.87 1.83
N ALA A 272 -3.51 15.34 2.80
CA ALA A 272 -2.10 15.04 2.66
C ALA A 272 -1.86 13.94 1.60
N PHE A 273 -2.68 12.88 1.60
CA PHE A 273 -2.59 11.84 0.58
C PHE A 273 -2.82 12.37 -0.84
N ARG A 274 -3.80 13.27 -1.02
CA ARG A 274 -4.01 13.93 -2.32
C ARG A 274 -2.82 14.78 -2.75
N LEU A 275 -2.16 15.43 -1.78
CA LEU A 275 -0.94 16.19 -2.07
C LEU A 275 0.23 15.26 -2.44
N THR A 276 0.30 14.08 -1.81
CA THR A 276 1.24 13.02 -2.17
C THR A 276 1.01 12.53 -3.61
N LEU A 277 -0.24 12.27 -4.00
CA LEU A 277 -0.58 11.85 -5.37
C LEU A 277 -0.20 12.90 -6.42
N LEU A 278 -0.48 14.18 -6.12
CA LEU A 278 -0.04 15.26 -6.99
C LEU A 278 1.48 15.28 -7.17
N LEU A 279 2.21 15.02 -6.08
CA LEU A 279 3.68 15.04 -6.06
C LEU A 279 4.29 13.82 -6.76
N GLU A 280 3.73 12.64 -6.54
CA GLU A 280 4.30 11.37 -7.00
C GLU A 280 3.86 11.01 -8.43
N THR A 281 2.62 11.26 -8.77
CA THR A 281 2.02 10.76 -10.01
C THR A 281 1.29 11.82 -10.84
N GLY A 282 1.02 13.00 -10.28
CA GLY A 282 0.18 14.02 -10.94
C GLY A 282 -1.31 13.67 -10.95
N THR A 283 -1.72 12.63 -10.19
CA THR A 283 -3.10 12.13 -10.16
C THR A 283 -3.88 12.64 -8.95
N GLN A 284 -5.07 12.12 -8.75
CA GLN A 284 -5.94 12.52 -7.64
C GLN A 284 -6.88 11.39 -7.22
N THR A 285 -7.41 11.50 -6.01
CA THR A 285 -8.50 10.63 -5.55
C THR A 285 -9.81 10.95 -6.28
N HIS A 286 -10.68 9.93 -6.40
CA HIS A 286 -12.01 10.06 -7.02
C HIS A 286 -13.10 9.95 -5.97
N ARG A 287 -14.30 10.48 -6.28
CA ARG A 287 -15.45 10.42 -5.37
C ARG A 287 -16.16 9.06 -5.49
N HIS A 288 -16.82 8.63 -4.44
CA HIS A 288 -17.66 7.43 -4.48
C HIS A 288 -18.70 7.48 -5.62
N ALA A 289 -19.27 8.65 -5.90
CA ALA A 289 -20.21 8.84 -6.99
C ALA A 289 -19.57 8.49 -8.35
N ASP A 290 -18.33 8.87 -8.58
CA ASP A 290 -17.61 8.59 -9.82
C ASP A 290 -17.45 7.07 -10.02
N TYR A 291 -17.03 6.33 -8.97
CA TYR A 291 -16.98 4.87 -8.98
C TYR A 291 -18.35 4.24 -9.25
N CYS A 292 -19.42 4.74 -8.62
CA CYS A 292 -20.77 4.25 -8.86
C CYS A 292 -21.18 4.40 -10.34
N ASP A 293 -20.85 5.52 -10.96
CA ASP A 293 -21.18 5.77 -12.37
C ASP A 293 -20.38 4.87 -13.31
N TRP A 294 -19.07 4.71 -13.08
CA TRP A 294 -18.21 3.81 -13.85
C TRP A 294 -18.65 2.35 -13.73
N LEU A 295 -18.94 1.90 -12.51
CA LEU A 295 -19.42 0.54 -12.24
C LEU A 295 -20.76 0.25 -12.90
N LYS A 296 -21.74 1.16 -12.81
CA LYS A 296 -23.05 1.01 -13.47
C LYS A 296 -22.90 0.96 -14.99
N ALA A 297 -22.06 1.84 -15.56
CA ALA A 297 -21.79 1.86 -17.00
C ALA A 297 -21.13 0.55 -17.49
N ALA A 298 -20.28 -0.07 -16.66
CA ALA A 298 -19.66 -1.36 -16.93
C ALA A 298 -20.57 -2.58 -16.62
N GLY A 299 -21.81 -2.35 -16.20
CA GLY A 299 -22.80 -3.41 -15.97
C GLY A 299 -22.76 -4.01 -14.57
N PHE A 300 -22.05 -3.43 -13.62
CA PHE A 300 -22.09 -3.88 -12.23
C PHE A 300 -23.38 -3.48 -11.51
N THR A 301 -23.75 -4.28 -10.52
CA THR A 301 -24.94 -4.12 -9.69
C THR A 301 -24.58 -4.36 -8.22
N ALA A 302 -25.53 -4.14 -7.31
CA ALA A 302 -25.32 -4.34 -5.87
C ALA A 302 -24.06 -3.63 -5.35
N ILE A 303 -23.85 -2.38 -5.78
CA ILE A 303 -22.72 -1.56 -5.37
C ILE A 303 -22.89 -1.20 -3.90
N GLN A 304 -21.92 -1.55 -3.08
CA GLN A 304 -21.90 -1.29 -1.64
C GLN A 304 -20.61 -0.60 -1.26
N ARG A 305 -20.69 0.45 -0.47
CA ARG A 305 -19.54 1.09 0.20
C ARG A 305 -19.47 0.61 1.65
N ILE A 306 -18.25 0.35 2.11
CA ILE A 306 -17.92 0.02 3.51
C ILE A 306 -16.76 0.93 3.92
N ASP A 307 -17.02 1.87 4.81
CA ASP A 307 -15.96 2.69 5.39
C ASP A 307 -15.25 1.86 6.48
N LEU A 308 -13.93 1.77 6.39
CA LEU A 308 -13.12 1.00 7.33
C LEU A 308 -12.83 1.83 8.59
N GLU A 309 -12.58 1.14 9.70
CA GLU A 309 -12.21 1.78 10.95
C GLU A 309 -10.80 1.30 11.39
N PRO A 310 -9.93 2.19 11.80
CA PRO A 310 -10.12 3.66 11.79
C PRO A 310 -10.19 4.22 10.36
N ARG A 311 -10.71 5.43 10.19
CA ARG A 311 -10.95 6.08 8.86
C ARG A 311 -9.71 6.19 7.98
N GLU A 312 -8.55 6.18 8.60
CA GLU A 312 -7.23 6.17 7.94
C GLU A 312 -7.01 4.92 7.07
N LYS A 313 -7.84 3.89 7.24
CA LYS A 313 -7.81 2.69 6.39
C LYS A 313 -8.57 2.83 5.07
N GLY A 314 -9.25 3.96 4.83
CA GLY A 314 -10.00 4.18 3.59
C GLY A 314 -11.35 3.46 3.54
N SER A 315 -11.81 3.14 2.34
CA SER A 315 -13.12 2.52 2.10
C SER A 315 -13.02 1.36 1.11
N LEU A 316 -13.87 0.36 1.29
CA LEU A 316 -14.10 -0.69 0.30
C LEU A 316 -15.35 -0.33 -0.54
N ILE A 317 -15.27 -0.60 -1.84
CA ILE A 317 -16.41 -0.60 -2.74
C ILE A 317 -16.53 -2.01 -3.30
N LEU A 318 -17.64 -2.68 -2.99
CA LEU A 318 -17.96 -4.01 -3.48
C LEU A 318 -19.02 -3.89 -4.58
N ALA A 319 -18.81 -4.55 -5.71
CA ALA A 319 -19.76 -4.52 -6.81
C ALA A 319 -19.86 -5.90 -7.48
N ARG A 320 -21.07 -6.33 -7.81
CA ARG A 320 -21.27 -7.62 -8.47
C ARG A 320 -21.50 -7.46 -9.96
N GLN A 321 -20.81 -8.28 -10.76
CA GLN A 321 -21.10 -8.41 -12.18
C GLN A 321 -22.53 -8.93 -12.39
N ARG A 322 -23.24 -8.42 -13.39
CA ARG A 322 -24.60 -8.89 -13.69
C ARG A 322 -24.62 -10.39 -13.96
N LYS A 323 -25.68 -11.07 -13.55
CA LYS A 323 -25.86 -12.51 -13.77
C LYS A 323 -26.02 -12.90 -15.23
N THR A 324 -26.34 -11.94 -16.10
CA THR A 324 -26.50 -12.16 -17.55
C THR A 324 -25.57 -11.17 -18.27
N LYS A 325 -24.61 -11.68 -19.05
CA LYS A 325 -23.80 -10.82 -19.93
C LYS A 325 -24.74 -10.17 -20.95
N ILE A 326 -24.74 -8.87 -21.06
CA ILE A 326 -25.40 -8.19 -22.21
C ILE A 326 -24.56 -8.59 -23.43
N PRO A 327 -25.14 -9.17 -24.49
CA PRO A 327 -24.38 -9.44 -25.70
C PRO A 327 -23.77 -8.13 -26.22
N PRO A 328 -22.56 -8.13 -26.77
CA PRO A 328 -21.97 -6.94 -27.35
C PRO A 328 -22.96 -6.37 -28.37
N GLY A 329 -23.41 -5.16 -28.09
CA GLY A 329 -24.33 -4.46 -28.98
C GLY A 329 -23.63 -4.26 -30.32
N ASN A 330 -24.28 -4.68 -31.41
CA ASN A 330 -23.90 -4.33 -32.77
C ASN A 330 -23.73 -2.80 -32.83
N ARG A 331 -22.52 -2.31 -32.98
CA ARG A 331 -22.22 -0.94 -33.36
C ARG A 331 -21.89 -0.89 -34.83
#